data_bd99bb07dce05064c849108be59967ab
#
_entry.id   bd99bb07dce05064c849108be59967ab
#
_cell.length_a   1.000
_cell.length_b   1.000
_cell.length_c   1.000
_cell.angle_alpha   90.00
_cell.angle_beta   90.00
_cell.angle_gamma   90.00
#
_symmetry.space_group_name_H-M   'P 1'
#
loop_
_entity.id
_entity.type
_entity.pdbx_description
1 polymer ?
#
loop_
_entity_poly.entity_id
_entity_poly.type
_entity_poly.pdbx_seq_one_letter_code
_entity_poly.pdbx_strand_id
1 'polypeptide(L)'
;QARIKELPTPDKGRLDYLDTDITKLVCRVSATGNKSFIVTKRVAGKLKNVTIGKFPDISVTEARKQAQSILTELNSGIDPTAAKRKNKIEQTALVDVLELYLADRDLKPYTIKDYRYKLKLGFDDWLNKPVNSITEDMVLKRHKKISKTGKTTANTTMRVLRLTLNYANAVGMIDGNPTSILSKARLWHKNNRKDRVIPSNQLQAWHQAVEALPNQRAKVYLLMALYMGFRSTELLTLEWSHVDMKEQSITLIDTKNGTNHRLPIPSVLLPHIEALQDQTGGSQWVFAGNTPTSPMAVPAKPIKAVTAACGVEFSPHDCRRTFATIAEAVSLPMSMIKRLMNHVTTNDVTGGYIVTEEETLRVAINKVADYIQARVTQKDNVVQLMKHK
;
A
#
# COMPACT_ATOMS: atom_id res chain seq x y z
N GLN A 1 51.69 -19.12 -20.97
CA GLN A 1 50.56 -19.86 -20.36
C GLN A 1 51.03 -20.99 -19.46
N ALA A 2 52.07 -21.76 -19.83
CA ALA A 2 52.59 -22.85 -19.00
C ALA A 2 52.98 -22.37 -17.58
N ARG A 3 53.75 -21.29 -17.48
CA ARG A 3 54.15 -20.70 -16.17
C ARG A 3 52.98 -20.30 -15.26
N ILE A 4 51.84 -19.89 -15.81
CA ILE A 4 50.70 -19.53 -14.98
C ILE A 4 50.03 -20.78 -14.38
N LYS A 5 50.02 -21.91 -15.09
CA LYS A 5 49.50 -23.17 -14.55
C LYS A 5 50.27 -23.62 -13.32
N GLU A 6 51.59 -23.40 -13.31
CA GLU A 6 52.55 -23.85 -12.28
C GLU A 6 52.67 -22.87 -11.10
N LEU A 7 51.98 -21.70 -11.12
CA LEU A 7 52.05 -20.75 -10.02
C LEU A 7 51.55 -21.40 -8.72
N PRO A 8 52.32 -21.32 -7.61
CA PRO A 8 51.96 -21.93 -6.35
C PRO A 8 50.71 -21.32 -5.77
N THR A 9 49.93 -22.16 -5.11
CA THR A 9 48.72 -21.75 -4.36
C THR A 9 49.14 -21.41 -2.93
N PRO A 10 48.79 -20.23 -2.40
CA PRO A 10 49.11 -19.89 -1.01
C PRO A 10 48.25 -20.67 -0.04
N ASP A 11 48.77 -21.02 1.14
CA ASP A 11 48.04 -21.69 2.22
C ASP A 11 46.85 -20.84 2.76
N LYS A 12 47.04 -19.53 2.79
CA LYS A 12 46.02 -18.55 3.22
C LYS A 12 46.12 -17.25 2.41
N GLY A 13 44.97 -16.61 2.17
CA GLY A 13 44.92 -15.30 1.51
C GLY A 13 45.10 -15.40 -0.02
N ARG A 14 46.00 -14.56 -0.58
CA ARG A 14 46.21 -14.44 -2.03
C ARG A 14 47.64 -14.01 -2.32
N LEU A 15 48.18 -14.46 -3.45
CA LEU A 15 49.48 -14.04 -4.01
C LEU A 15 49.24 -13.31 -5.33
N ASP A 16 49.94 -12.20 -5.52
CA ASP A 16 49.87 -11.37 -6.71
C ASP A 16 51.19 -11.46 -7.47
N TYR A 17 51.13 -11.94 -8.74
CA TYR A 17 52.26 -12.03 -9.64
C TYR A 17 52.15 -10.97 -10.72
N LEU A 18 53.17 -10.11 -10.83
CA LEU A 18 53.21 -9.03 -11.82
C LEU A 18 53.51 -9.57 -13.22
N ASP A 19 52.88 -9.04 -14.23
CA ASP A 19 53.20 -9.31 -15.62
C ASP A 19 54.51 -8.58 -16.02
N THR A 20 55.32 -9.23 -16.86
CA THR A 20 56.62 -8.69 -17.31
C THR A 20 56.49 -7.57 -18.33
N ASP A 21 55.46 -7.59 -19.16
CA ASP A 21 55.27 -6.63 -20.25
C ASP A 21 54.38 -5.47 -19.84
N ILE A 22 53.39 -5.74 -18.98
CA ILE A 22 52.46 -4.73 -18.49
C ILE A 22 52.52 -4.69 -16.94
N THR A 23 53.35 -3.81 -16.41
CA THR A 23 53.66 -3.71 -14.95
C THR A 23 52.46 -3.49 -14.06
N LYS A 24 51.32 -3.08 -14.59
CA LYS A 24 50.03 -2.87 -13.85
C LYS A 24 49.09 -4.05 -13.98
N LEU A 25 49.42 -5.05 -14.80
CA LEU A 25 48.68 -6.31 -14.91
C LEU A 25 49.22 -7.31 -13.88
N VAL A 26 48.32 -7.88 -13.12
CA VAL A 26 48.63 -8.82 -12.04
C VAL A 26 47.84 -10.11 -12.28
N CYS A 27 48.55 -11.26 -12.14
CA CYS A 27 47.88 -12.55 -11.98
C CYS A 27 47.77 -12.85 -10.49
N ARG A 28 46.53 -12.83 -9.97
CA ARG A 28 46.24 -13.12 -8.57
C ARG A 28 45.84 -14.57 -8.40
N VAL A 29 46.55 -15.26 -7.49
CA VAL A 29 46.25 -16.64 -7.09
C VAL A 29 45.64 -16.66 -5.71
N SER A 30 44.45 -17.24 -5.57
CA SER A 30 43.74 -17.39 -4.27
C SER A 30 44.21 -18.68 -3.56
N ALA A 31 43.93 -18.81 -2.26
CA ALA A 31 44.16 -20.02 -1.49
C ALA A 31 43.37 -21.25 -2.01
N THR A 32 42.34 -21.04 -2.84
CA THR A 32 41.57 -22.10 -3.52
C THR A 32 42.18 -22.48 -4.89
N GLY A 33 43.34 -21.94 -5.24
CA GLY A 33 44.01 -22.20 -6.53
C GLY A 33 43.44 -21.42 -7.73
N ASN A 34 42.36 -20.61 -7.54
CA ASN A 34 41.83 -19.79 -8.63
C ASN A 34 42.80 -18.69 -9.03
N LYS A 35 43.02 -18.55 -10.33
CA LYS A 35 43.94 -17.57 -10.93
C LYS A 35 43.14 -16.53 -11.71
N SER A 36 43.31 -15.23 -11.38
CA SER A 36 42.56 -14.13 -12.01
C SER A 36 43.50 -13.02 -12.47
N PHE A 37 43.26 -12.47 -13.66
CA PHE A 37 43.95 -11.28 -14.16
C PHE A 37 43.30 -10.01 -13.67
N ILE A 38 44.10 -9.09 -13.13
CA ILE A 38 43.67 -7.85 -12.51
C ILE A 38 44.57 -6.70 -12.93
N VAL A 39 44.00 -5.57 -13.34
CA VAL A 39 44.77 -4.33 -13.51
C VAL A 39 44.73 -3.57 -12.17
N THR A 40 45.93 -3.23 -11.68
CA THR A 40 46.08 -2.49 -10.43
C THR A 40 46.75 -1.13 -10.71
N LYS A 41 46.05 -0.02 -10.42
CA LYS A 41 46.55 1.34 -10.67
C LYS A 41 46.05 2.32 -9.62
N ARG A 42 46.88 3.30 -9.24
CA ARG A 42 46.47 4.45 -8.44
C ARG A 42 45.84 5.52 -9.33
N VAL A 43 44.61 5.92 -8.99
CA VAL A 43 43.88 7.02 -9.64
C VAL A 43 43.41 7.97 -8.54
N ALA A 44 43.74 9.25 -8.64
CA ALA A 44 43.46 10.26 -7.65
C ALA A 44 43.79 9.85 -6.20
N GLY A 45 44.98 9.27 -6.01
CA GLY A 45 45.50 8.82 -4.70
C GLY A 45 44.94 7.48 -4.20
N LYS A 46 43.90 6.92 -4.80
CA LYS A 46 43.27 5.64 -4.41
C LYS A 46 43.71 4.50 -5.32
N LEU A 47 44.03 3.35 -4.71
CA LEU A 47 44.33 2.13 -5.46
C LEU A 47 43.03 1.56 -6.06
N LYS A 48 43.02 1.39 -7.39
CA LYS A 48 41.95 0.76 -8.15
C LYS A 48 42.39 -0.61 -8.64
N ASN A 49 41.53 -1.61 -8.43
CA ASN A 49 41.72 -2.97 -8.92
C ASN A 49 40.58 -3.31 -9.87
N VAL A 50 40.88 -3.52 -11.14
CA VAL A 50 39.92 -3.90 -12.17
C VAL A 50 40.15 -5.33 -12.58
N THR A 51 39.25 -6.24 -12.28
CA THR A 51 39.34 -7.65 -12.67
C THR A 51 39.00 -7.79 -14.15
N ILE A 52 39.89 -8.44 -14.90
CA ILE A 52 39.71 -8.75 -16.32
C ILE A 52 38.96 -10.07 -16.48
N GLY A 53 39.43 -11.15 -15.83
CA GLY A 53 38.79 -12.46 -15.89
C GLY A 53 39.64 -13.53 -15.25
N LYS A 54 39.20 -14.80 -15.36
CA LYS A 54 39.88 -15.96 -14.78
C LYS A 54 40.71 -16.69 -15.83
N PHE A 55 41.82 -17.23 -15.39
CA PHE A 55 42.56 -18.23 -16.15
C PHE A 55 41.98 -19.63 -15.87
N PRO A 56 41.77 -20.53 -16.85
CA PRO A 56 42.19 -20.43 -18.25
C PRO A 56 41.18 -19.79 -19.22
N ASP A 57 40.02 -19.29 -18.74
CA ASP A 57 38.96 -18.73 -19.60
C ASP A 57 39.47 -17.55 -20.45
N ILE A 58 40.43 -16.79 -19.93
CA ILE A 58 41.13 -15.71 -20.64
C ILE A 58 42.61 -16.07 -20.78
N SER A 59 43.14 -15.97 -22.01
CA SER A 59 44.57 -16.18 -22.30
C SER A 59 45.39 -14.97 -21.79
N VAL A 60 46.70 -15.17 -21.60
CA VAL A 60 47.62 -14.08 -21.23
C VAL A 60 47.62 -12.96 -22.27
N THR A 61 47.64 -13.32 -23.56
CA THR A 61 47.59 -12.37 -24.66
C THR A 61 46.34 -11.51 -24.63
N GLU A 62 45.20 -12.14 -24.42
CA GLU A 62 43.93 -11.42 -24.31
C GLU A 62 43.87 -10.56 -23.04
N ALA A 63 44.38 -11.08 -21.90
CA ALA A 63 44.49 -10.32 -20.66
C ALA A 63 45.37 -9.07 -20.82
N ARG A 64 46.49 -9.15 -21.54
CA ARG A 64 47.33 -8.00 -21.84
C ARG A 64 46.62 -6.96 -22.71
N LYS A 65 45.91 -7.40 -23.76
CA LYS A 65 45.15 -6.52 -24.64
C LYS A 65 44.08 -5.75 -23.86
N GLN A 66 43.32 -6.47 -23.03
CA GLN A 66 42.28 -5.83 -22.18
C GLN A 66 42.90 -4.94 -21.10
N ALA A 67 44.06 -5.32 -20.54
CA ALA A 67 44.76 -4.48 -19.58
C ALA A 67 45.20 -3.14 -20.18
N GLN A 68 45.69 -3.11 -21.42
CA GLN A 68 46.02 -1.86 -22.11
C GLN A 68 44.79 -0.95 -22.30
N SER A 69 43.69 -1.50 -22.75
CA SER A 69 42.43 -0.75 -22.88
C SER A 69 41.98 -0.14 -21.54
N ILE A 70 41.96 -0.96 -20.47
CA ILE A 70 41.60 -0.52 -19.12
C ILE A 70 42.54 0.59 -18.60
N LEU A 71 43.86 0.45 -18.87
CA LEU A 71 44.84 1.46 -18.48
C LEU A 71 44.66 2.77 -19.22
N THR A 72 44.27 2.72 -20.51
CA THR A 72 43.94 3.91 -21.31
C THR A 72 42.69 4.63 -20.73
N GLU A 73 41.62 3.88 -20.41
CA GLU A 73 40.41 4.44 -19.78
C GLU A 73 40.72 5.08 -18.41
N LEU A 74 41.50 4.39 -17.57
CA LEU A 74 41.93 4.92 -16.27
C LEU A 74 42.82 6.15 -16.39
N ASN A 75 43.64 6.26 -17.47
CA ASN A 75 44.46 7.45 -17.77
C ASN A 75 43.60 8.64 -18.18
N SER A 76 42.50 8.39 -18.89
CA SER A 76 41.50 9.40 -19.28
C SER A 76 40.54 9.76 -18.17
N GLY A 77 40.75 9.28 -16.93
CA GLY A 77 39.91 9.57 -15.80
C GLY A 77 38.62 8.73 -15.72
N ILE A 78 38.42 7.81 -16.66
CA ILE A 78 37.25 6.92 -16.68
C ILE A 78 37.54 5.71 -15.80
N ASP A 79 36.71 5.44 -14.78
CA ASP A 79 36.78 4.23 -13.96
C ASP A 79 35.91 3.12 -14.59
N PRO A 80 36.47 2.09 -15.23
CA PRO A 80 35.70 1.03 -15.89
C PRO A 80 34.81 0.25 -14.90
N THR A 81 35.24 0.15 -13.65
CA THR A 81 34.46 -0.52 -12.59
C THR A 81 33.22 0.31 -12.20
N ALA A 82 33.42 1.60 -12.07
CA ALA A 82 32.31 2.54 -11.82
C ALA A 82 31.34 2.58 -13.01
N ALA A 83 31.88 2.60 -14.25
CA ALA A 83 31.08 2.55 -15.48
C ALA A 83 30.27 1.25 -15.59
N LYS A 84 30.90 0.08 -15.33
CA LYS A 84 30.18 -1.20 -15.28
C LYS A 84 29.12 -1.24 -14.19
N ARG A 85 29.42 -0.69 -13.00
CA ARG A 85 28.48 -0.60 -11.89
C ARG A 85 27.30 0.31 -12.24
N LYS A 86 27.58 1.48 -12.85
CA LYS A 86 26.55 2.40 -13.31
C LYS A 86 25.65 1.73 -14.35
N ASN A 87 26.22 1.08 -15.36
CA ASN A 87 25.47 0.37 -16.39
C ASN A 87 24.60 -0.77 -15.80
N LYS A 88 25.14 -1.55 -14.84
CA LYS A 88 24.35 -2.58 -14.13
C LYS A 88 23.19 -1.99 -13.35
N ILE A 89 23.39 -0.84 -12.70
CA ILE A 89 22.33 -0.12 -11.97
C ILE A 89 21.28 0.40 -12.96
N GLU A 90 21.69 0.98 -14.07
CA GLU A 90 20.81 1.48 -15.13
C GLU A 90 20.00 0.38 -15.83
N GLN A 91 20.52 -0.85 -15.87
CA GLN A 91 19.86 -2.03 -16.42
C GLN A 91 18.90 -2.72 -15.42
N THR A 92 18.70 -2.16 -14.21
CA THR A 92 17.81 -2.75 -13.22
C THR A 92 16.36 -2.74 -13.72
N ALA A 93 15.69 -3.88 -13.64
CA ALA A 93 14.32 -4.03 -14.10
C ALA A 93 13.32 -3.24 -13.23
N LEU A 94 12.23 -2.80 -13.83
CA LEU A 94 11.20 -2.02 -13.13
C LEU A 94 10.65 -2.74 -11.89
N VAL A 95 10.44 -4.05 -11.97
CA VAL A 95 9.96 -4.86 -10.84
C VAL A 95 10.99 -4.88 -9.70
N ASP A 96 12.28 -5.03 -10.02
CA ASP A 96 13.34 -5.08 -9.01
C ASP A 96 13.47 -3.73 -8.29
N VAL A 97 13.27 -2.62 -8.98
CA VAL A 97 13.25 -1.28 -8.36
C VAL A 97 12.09 -1.13 -7.40
N LEU A 98 10.91 -1.67 -7.73
CA LEU A 98 9.79 -1.68 -6.78
C LEU A 98 10.14 -2.52 -5.54
N GLU A 99 10.73 -3.71 -5.71
CA GLU A 99 11.11 -4.56 -4.57
C GLU A 99 12.16 -3.89 -3.68
N LEU A 100 13.15 -3.21 -4.26
CA LEU A 100 14.10 -2.40 -3.49
C LEU A 100 13.40 -1.29 -2.69
N TYR A 101 12.49 -0.55 -3.33
CA TYR A 101 11.68 0.47 -2.64
C TYR A 101 10.88 -0.12 -1.49
N LEU A 102 10.26 -1.30 -1.67
CA LEU A 102 9.46 -1.97 -0.65
C LEU A 102 10.31 -2.48 0.52
N ALA A 103 11.54 -2.93 0.24
CA ALA A 103 12.48 -3.40 1.27
C ALA A 103 13.02 -2.26 2.15
N ASP A 104 13.17 -1.05 1.58
CA ASP A 104 13.67 0.14 2.29
C ASP A 104 12.57 0.88 3.08
N ARG A 105 11.34 0.36 3.11
CA ARG A 105 10.19 1.03 3.73
C ARG A 105 9.45 0.11 4.69
N ASP A 106 9.11 0.63 5.83
CA ASP A 106 8.17 -0.01 6.76
C ASP A 106 6.73 0.24 6.28
N LEU A 107 6.20 -0.69 5.49
CA LEU A 107 4.87 -0.62 4.91
C LEU A 107 3.98 -1.76 5.38
N LYS A 108 2.70 -1.45 5.63
CA LYS A 108 1.73 -2.50 5.97
C LYS A 108 1.64 -3.56 4.85
N PRO A 109 1.49 -4.85 5.18
CA PRO A 109 1.46 -5.95 4.19
C PRO A 109 0.45 -5.74 3.04
N TYR A 110 -0.71 -5.15 3.36
CA TYR A 110 -1.70 -4.79 2.36
C TYR A 110 -1.19 -3.76 1.34
N THR A 111 -0.45 -2.75 1.77
CA THR A 111 0.13 -1.72 0.89
C THR A 111 1.16 -2.33 -0.06
N ILE A 112 1.99 -3.24 0.45
CA ILE A 112 2.98 -3.97 -0.35
C ILE A 112 2.26 -4.79 -1.44
N LYS A 113 1.25 -5.57 -1.05
CA LYS A 113 0.43 -6.36 -1.99
C LYS A 113 -0.26 -5.48 -3.03
N ASP A 114 -0.81 -4.34 -2.62
CA ASP A 114 -1.51 -3.39 -3.50
C ASP A 114 -0.56 -2.76 -4.52
N TYR A 115 0.66 -2.38 -4.12
CA TYR A 115 1.65 -1.80 -5.03
C TYR A 115 2.12 -2.82 -6.07
N ARG A 116 2.42 -4.06 -5.66
CA ARG A 116 2.76 -5.15 -6.58
C ARG A 116 1.64 -5.41 -7.58
N TYR A 117 0.40 -5.51 -7.08
CA TYR A 117 -0.78 -5.71 -7.92
C TYR A 117 -0.97 -4.57 -8.93
N LYS A 118 -0.89 -3.31 -8.51
CA LYS A 118 -1.07 -2.15 -9.37
C LYS A 118 0.03 -2.00 -10.40
N LEU A 119 1.29 -2.29 -10.04
CA LEU A 119 2.38 -2.27 -11.00
C LEU A 119 2.14 -3.34 -12.07
N LYS A 120 1.81 -4.55 -11.68
CA LYS A 120 1.48 -5.63 -12.61
C LYS A 120 0.27 -5.28 -13.48
N LEU A 121 -0.83 -4.79 -12.89
CA LEU A 121 -2.05 -4.42 -13.62
C LEU A 121 -1.80 -3.38 -14.72
N GLY A 122 -0.98 -2.39 -14.45
CA GLY A 122 -0.73 -1.29 -15.39
C GLY A 122 0.43 -1.54 -16.36
N PHE A 123 1.41 -2.37 -15.98
CA PHE A 123 2.73 -2.43 -16.62
C PHE A 123 3.31 -3.84 -16.70
N ASP A 124 2.48 -4.87 -16.86
CA ASP A 124 2.92 -6.28 -16.90
C ASP A 124 4.05 -6.50 -17.93
N ASP A 125 3.89 -5.91 -19.12
CA ASP A 125 4.87 -5.95 -20.21
C ASP A 125 6.12 -5.06 -20.00
N TRP A 126 6.17 -4.29 -18.90
CA TRP A 126 7.31 -3.46 -18.53
C TRP A 126 8.07 -3.98 -17.30
N LEU A 127 7.54 -4.96 -16.60
CA LEU A 127 8.12 -5.44 -15.33
C LEU A 127 9.62 -5.76 -15.46
N ASN A 128 10.00 -6.42 -16.54
CA ASN A 128 11.39 -6.82 -16.83
C ASN A 128 12.15 -5.79 -17.68
N LYS A 129 11.57 -4.63 -17.97
CA LYS A 129 12.28 -3.59 -18.72
C LYS A 129 13.22 -2.81 -17.80
N PRO A 130 14.44 -2.46 -18.27
CA PRO A 130 15.30 -1.53 -17.57
C PRO A 130 14.60 -0.20 -17.33
N VAL A 131 14.71 0.34 -16.10
CA VAL A 131 14.02 1.59 -15.74
C VAL A 131 14.47 2.79 -16.55
N ASN A 132 15.74 2.82 -17.00
CA ASN A 132 16.27 3.87 -17.86
C ASN A 132 15.70 3.85 -19.30
N SER A 133 15.07 2.74 -19.70
CA SER A 133 14.42 2.61 -21.02
C SER A 133 13.01 3.18 -21.05
N ILE A 134 12.44 3.53 -19.88
CA ILE A 134 11.07 4.06 -19.78
C ILE A 134 11.06 5.56 -20.09
N THR A 135 10.42 5.94 -21.19
CA THR A 135 10.39 7.33 -21.67
C THR A 135 9.07 8.03 -21.34
N GLU A 136 9.07 9.37 -21.42
CA GLU A 136 7.85 10.18 -21.25
C GLU A 136 6.76 9.80 -22.29
N ASP A 137 7.14 9.52 -23.55
CA ASP A 137 6.21 9.08 -24.59
C ASP A 137 5.54 7.73 -24.24
N MET A 138 6.32 6.78 -23.74
CA MET A 138 5.78 5.51 -23.25
C MET A 138 4.77 5.72 -22.13
N VAL A 139 5.07 6.60 -21.17
CA VAL A 139 4.17 6.94 -20.04
C VAL A 139 2.87 7.55 -20.57
N LEU A 140 2.94 8.52 -21.51
CA LEU A 140 1.76 9.15 -22.11
C LEU A 140 0.87 8.15 -22.83
N LYS A 141 1.46 7.30 -23.69
CA LYS A 141 0.74 6.24 -24.41
C LYS A 141 0.07 5.25 -23.44
N ARG A 142 0.81 4.84 -22.40
CA ARG A 142 0.29 3.92 -21.39
C ARG A 142 -0.84 4.54 -20.57
N HIS A 143 -0.69 5.77 -20.11
CA HIS A 143 -1.73 6.50 -19.39
C HIS A 143 -3.02 6.58 -20.23
N LYS A 144 -2.91 6.97 -21.51
CA LYS A 144 -4.05 7.02 -22.45
C LYS A 144 -4.70 5.64 -22.63
N LYS A 145 -3.89 4.56 -22.74
CA LYS A 145 -4.40 3.19 -22.88
C LYS A 145 -5.20 2.76 -21.64
N ILE A 146 -4.64 2.92 -20.44
CA ILE A 146 -5.31 2.51 -19.19
C ILE A 146 -6.55 3.39 -18.92
N SER A 147 -6.52 4.67 -19.31
CA SER A 147 -7.64 5.59 -19.13
C SER A 147 -8.92 5.16 -19.88
N LYS A 148 -8.78 4.39 -20.97
CA LYS A 148 -9.94 3.81 -21.69
C LYS A 148 -10.66 2.77 -20.85
N THR A 149 -9.93 2.03 -20.01
CA THR A 149 -10.51 1.01 -19.11
C THR A 149 -11.07 1.66 -17.84
N GLY A 150 -10.40 2.69 -17.31
CA GLY A 150 -10.86 3.40 -16.12
C GLY A 150 -9.93 4.52 -15.68
N LYS A 151 -10.48 5.73 -15.53
CA LYS A 151 -9.72 6.93 -15.12
C LYS A 151 -9.06 6.77 -13.75
N THR A 152 -9.77 6.19 -12.78
CA THR A 152 -9.24 5.92 -11.43
C THR A 152 -8.14 4.88 -11.46
N THR A 153 -8.29 3.83 -12.26
CA THR A 153 -7.26 2.79 -12.46
C THR A 153 -6.00 3.41 -13.06
N ALA A 154 -6.15 4.25 -14.10
CA ALA A 154 -5.02 4.96 -14.70
C ALA A 154 -4.27 5.79 -13.66
N ASN A 155 -4.98 6.60 -12.86
CA ASN A 155 -4.34 7.41 -11.82
C ASN A 155 -3.63 6.55 -10.77
N THR A 156 -4.24 5.46 -10.31
CA THR A 156 -3.67 4.66 -9.21
C THR A 156 -2.46 3.86 -9.67
N THR A 157 -2.49 3.26 -10.85
CA THR A 157 -1.34 2.54 -11.43
C THR A 157 -0.18 3.48 -11.75
N MET A 158 -0.48 4.65 -12.34
CA MET A 158 0.54 5.68 -12.62
C MET A 158 1.18 6.25 -11.35
N ARG A 159 0.45 6.34 -10.24
CA ARG A 159 1.03 6.74 -8.95
C ARG A 159 2.04 5.70 -8.45
N VAL A 160 1.76 4.42 -8.62
CA VAL A 160 2.72 3.35 -8.26
C VAL A 160 3.94 3.40 -9.17
N LEU A 161 3.77 3.55 -10.48
CA LEU A 161 4.90 3.77 -11.39
C LEU A 161 5.73 5.00 -10.98
N ARG A 162 5.05 6.11 -10.65
CA ARG A 162 5.71 7.36 -10.23
C ARG A 162 6.54 7.18 -8.97
N LEU A 163 6.02 6.50 -7.95
CA LEU A 163 6.78 6.25 -6.71
C LEU A 163 8.00 5.36 -6.96
N THR A 164 7.86 4.33 -7.79
CA THR A 164 8.96 3.41 -8.17
C THR A 164 10.07 4.19 -8.91
N LEU A 165 9.69 5.01 -9.90
CA LEU A 165 10.67 5.81 -10.67
C LEU A 165 11.23 6.99 -9.88
N ASN A 166 10.50 7.55 -8.90
CA ASN A 166 11.05 8.52 -7.96
C ASN A 166 12.15 7.89 -7.10
N TYR A 167 11.95 6.65 -6.64
CA TYR A 167 12.98 5.92 -5.91
C TYR A 167 14.19 5.65 -6.80
N ALA A 168 13.99 5.15 -8.03
CA ALA A 168 15.07 4.94 -8.99
C ALA A 168 15.90 6.23 -9.24
N ASN A 169 15.22 7.37 -9.37
CA ASN A 169 15.89 8.67 -9.53
C ASN A 169 16.67 9.07 -8.27
N ALA A 170 16.08 8.88 -7.09
CA ALA A 170 16.73 9.25 -5.81
C ALA A 170 17.99 8.44 -5.53
N VAL A 171 18.04 7.17 -5.97
CA VAL A 171 19.22 6.30 -5.83
C VAL A 171 20.18 6.32 -7.05
N GLY A 172 19.94 7.23 -8.01
CA GLY A 172 20.81 7.48 -9.16
C GLY A 172 20.76 6.40 -10.26
N MET A 173 19.66 5.66 -10.38
CA MET A 173 19.45 4.68 -11.45
C MET A 173 19.00 5.32 -12.77
N ILE A 174 18.31 6.45 -12.67
CA ILE A 174 17.81 7.25 -13.81
C ILE A 174 17.99 8.74 -13.54
N ASP A 175 18.09 9.54 -14.60
CA ASP A 175 18.12 11.00 -14.52
C ASP A 175 16.71 11.55 -14.74
N GLY A 176 16.03 11.90 -13.63
CA GLY A 176 14.66 12.39 -13.64
C GLY A 176 13.59 11.30 -13.72
N ASN A 177 12.35 11.68 -13.50
CA ASN A 177 11.22 10.76 -13.53
C ASN A 177 10.31 11.05 -14.74
N PRO A 178 10.22 10.13 -15.73
CA PRO A 178 9.42 10.33 -16.93
C PRO A 178 7.90 10.47 -16.64
N THR A 179 7.41 10.01 -15.49
CA THR A 179 6.00 10.22 -15.12
C THR A 179 5.69 11.67 -14.76
N SER A 180 6.71 12.52 -14.59
CA SER A 180 6.54 13.96 -14.32
C SER A 180 5.75 14.67 -15.42
N ILE A 181 5.81 14.16 -16.66
CA ILE A 181 5.06 14.67 -17.81
C ILE A 181 3.55 14.73 -17.55
N LEU A 182 2.99 13.77 -16.78
CA LEU A 182 1.57 13.76 -16.44
C LEU A 182 1.15 14.97 -15.59
N SER A 183 2.06 15.46 -14.74
CA SER A 183 1.83 16.68 -13.95
C SER A 183 2.10 17.94 -14.75
N LYS A 184 3.21 17.99 -15.50
CA LYS A 184 3.58 19.13 -16.37
C LYS A 184 2.49 19.43 -17.39
N ALA A 185 1.96 18.39 -18.03
CA ALA A 185 0.90 18.50 -19.05
C ALA A 185 -0.53 18.45 -18.45
N ARG A 186 -0.70 18.43 -17.12
CA ARG A 186 -1.99 18.40 -16.40
C ARG A 186 -2.91 17.25 -16.82
N LEU A 187 -2.36 16.06 -17.08
CA LEU A 187 -3.07 14.90 -17.62
C LEU A 187 -3.66 13.97 -16.54
N TRP A 188 -3.42 14.24 -15.27
CA TRP A 188 -4.07 13.48 -14.20
C TRP A 188 -5.59 13.68 -14.25
N HIS A 189 -6.33 12.57 -14.20
CA HIS A 189 -7.79 12.66 -14.17
C HIS A 189 -8.26 13.22 -12.83
N LYS A 190 -9.30 14.06 -12.87
CA LYS A 190 -10.00 14.47 -11.64
C LYS A 190 -10.67 13.25 -11.01
N ASN A 191 -10.39 13.01 -9.74
CA ASN A 191 -11.12 12.02 -8.96
C ASN A 191 -12.35 12.72 -8.37
N ASN A 192 -13.52 12.45 -8.91
CA ASN A 192 -14.76 12.91 -8.28
C ASN A 192 -14.92 12.17 -6.95
N ARG A 193 -15.06 12.92 -5.88
CA ARG A 193 -15.40 12.37 -4.58
C ARG A 193 -16.82 11.81 -4.68
N LYS A 194 -17.02 10.55 -4.26
CA LYS A 194 -18.39 10.05 -4.09
C LYS A 194 -18.96 10.74 -2.86
N ASP A 195 -20.14 11.30 -2.98
CA ASP A 195 -20.89 12.00 -1.94
C ASP A 195 -22.16 11.26 -1.53
N ARG A 196 -22.33 10.04 -2.02
CA ARG A 196 -23.49 9.19 -1.76
C ARG A 196 -23.61 8.89 -0.26
N VAL A 197 -24.81 9.10 0.26
CA VAL A 197 -25.28 8.76 1.61
C VAL A 197 -26.60 8.01 1.51
N ILE A 198 -27.03 7.34 2.57
CA ILE A 198 -28.39 6.82 2.70
C ILE A 198 -29.30 8.02 3.00
N PRO A 199 -30.25 8.37 2.12
CA PRO A 199 -31.13 9.52 2.34
C PRO A 199 -32.00 9.35 3.60
N SER A 200 -32.24 10.44 4.33
CA SER A 200 -33.00 10.38 5.60
C SER A 200 -34.41 9.81 5.43
N ASN A 201 -35.08 10.09 4.30
CA ASN A 201 -36.41 9.56 3.98
C ASN A 201 -36.38 8.08 3.54
N GLN A 202 -35.21 7.49 3.29
CA GLN A 202 -35.05 6.08 2.93
C GLN A 202 -34.39 5.29 4.05
N LEU A 203 -33.99 5.94 5.14
CA LEU A 203 -33.28 5.32 6.25
C LEU A 203 -34.11 4.21 6.91
N GLN A 204 -35.43 4.40 7.06
CA GLN A 204 -36.33 3.40 7.59
C GLN A 204 -36.36 2.14 6.71
N ALA A 205 -36.61 2.30 5.42
CA ALA A 205 -36.66 1.17 4.47
C ALA A 205 -35.34 0.42 4.44
N TRP A 206 -34.21 1.15 4.45
CA TRP A 206 -32.87 0.55 4.52
C TRP A 206 -32.68 -0.25 5.81
N HIS A 207 -33.04 0.32 6.95
CA HIS A 207 -32.88 -0.33 8.26
C HIS A 207 -33.72 -1.60 8.35
N GLN A 208 -34.99 -1.54 7.95
CA GLN A 208 -35.90 -2.70 7.91
C GLN A 208 -35.31 -3.82 7.00
N ALA A 209 -34.79 -3.47 5.82
CA ALA A 209 -34.15 -4.44 4.92
C ALA A 209 -32.89 -5.06 5.54
N VAL A 210 -32.11 -4.31 6.33
CA VAL A 210 -30.95 -4.85 7.06
C VAL A 210 -31.39 -5.77 8.19
N GLU A 211 -32.41 -5.38 8.98
CA GLU A 211 -32.96 -6.21 10.05
C GLU A 211 -33.55 -7.54 9.55
N ALA A 212 -34.11 -7.54 8.34
CA ALA A 212 -34.67 -8.73 7.71
C ALA A 212 -33.58 -9.69 7.15
N LEU A 213 -32.30 -9.32 7.20
CA LEU A 213 -31.23 -10.21 6.73
C LEU A 213 -31.14 -11.48 7.58
N PRO A 214 -31.16 -12.68 6.95
CA PRO A 214 -31.00 -13.93 7.67
C PRO A 214 -29.57 -14.16 8.16
N ASN A 215 -28.60 -13.48 7.56
CA ASN A 215 -27.19 -13.55 7.95
C ASN A 215 -26.91 -12.55 9.07
N GLN A 216 -26.89 -13.02 10.33
CA GLN A 216 -26.68 -12.20 11.52
C GLN A 216 -25.35 -11.42 11.47
N ARG A 217 -24.25 -12.04 10.99
CA ARG A 217 -22.95 -11.35 10.85
C ARG A 217 -23.04 -10.17 9.90
N ALA A 218 -23.69 -10.34 8.75
CA ALA A 218 -23.87 -9.25 7.78
C ALA A 218 -24.82 -8.15 8.30
N LYS A 219 -25.88 -8.53 9.02
CA LYS A 219 -26.79 -7.61 9.70
C LYS A 219 -26.01 -6.71 10.67
N VAL A 220 -25.36 -7.29 11.66
CA VAL A 220 -24.63 -6.54 12.70
C VAL A 220 -23.52 -5.70 12.09
N TYR A 221 -22.81 -6.23 11.09
CA TYR A 221 -21.79 -5.48 10.36
C TYR A 221 -22.33 -4.19 9.73
N LEU A 222 -23.50 -4.24 9.07
CA LEU A 222 -24.11 -3.08 8.43
C LEU A 222 -24.66 -2.09 9.45
N LEU A 223 -25.27 -2.58 10.52
CA LEU A 223 -25.73 -1.74 11.62
C LEU A 223 -24.56 -1.01 12.29
N MET A 224 -23.50 -1.72 12.64
CA MET A 224 -22.29 -1.10 13.23
C MET A 224 -21.64 -0.09 12.27
N ALA A 225 -21.62 -0.37 10.97
CA ALA A 225 -21.11 0.57 9.98
C ALA A 225 -21.92 1.88 9.94
N LEU A 226 -23.24 1.81 10.16
CA LEU A 226 -24.12 2.98 10.21
C LEU A 226 -24.05 3.69 11.56
N TYR A 227 -24.20 2.97 12.67
CA TYR A 227 -24.36 3.58 14.02
C TYR A 227 -23.02 4.03 14.65
N MET A 228 -21.90 3.45 14.24
CA MET A 228 -20.57 3.79 14.78
C MET A 228 -19.65 4.45 13.75
N GLY A 229 -20.03 4.45 12.48
CA GLY A 229 -19.27 5.10 11.43
C GLY A 229 -17.86 4.54 11.21
N PHE A 230 -17.57 3.30 11.60
CA PHE A 230 -16.28 2.66 11.43
C PHE A 230 -15.90 2.46 9.95
N ARG A 231 -14.60 2.34 9.66
CA ARG A 231 -14.18 1.89 8.32
C ARG A 231 -14.49 0.42 8.13
N SER A 232 -14.92 0.05 6.93
CA SER A 232 -15.26 -1.34 6.58
C SER A 232 -14.19 -2.35 6.99
N THR A 233 -12.93 -2.04 6.74
CA THR A 233 -11.81 -2.93 7.10
C THR A 233 -11.59 -3.03 8.60
N GLU A 234 -11.80 -1.94 9.35
CA GLU A 234 -11.69 -1.91 10.80
C GLU A 234 -12.74 -2.83 11.45
N LEU A 235 -13.97 -2.81 10.92
CA LEU A 235 -15.02 -3.73 11.40
C LEU A 235 -14.70 -5.19 11.05
N LEU A 236 -14.32 -5.46 9.80
CA LEU A 236 -14.06 -6.83 9.35
C LEU A 236 -12.92 -7.51 10.11
N THR A 237 -11.95 -6.73 10.60
CA THR A 237 -10.80 -7.21 11.38
C THR A 237 -10.95 -6.96 12.88
N LEU A 238 -12.18 -6.71 13.36
CA LEU A 238 -12.46 -6.56 14.79
C LEU A 238 -12.40 -7.92 15.48
N GLU A 239 -11.63 -7.98 16.56
CA GLU A 239 -11.49 -9.17 17.41
C GLU A 239 -12.38 -9.06 18.66
N TRP A 240 -12.85 -10.18 19.18
CA TRP A 240 -13.62 -10.20 20.43
C TRP A 240 -12.80 -9.72 21.62
N SER A 241 -11.49 -9.92 21.61
CA SER A 241 -10.57 -9.37 22.63
C SER A 241 -10.57 -7.85 22.74
N HIS A 242 -11.08 -7.17 21.71
CA HIS A 242 -11.18 -5.71 21.64
C HIS A 242 -12.61 -5.19 21.91
N VAL A 243 -13.54 -6.07 22.24
CA VAL A 243 -14.92 -5.71 22.61
C VAL A 243 -15.11 -5.90 24.10
N ASP A 244 -15.29 -4.83 24.82
CA ASP A 244 -15.57 -4.83 26.24
C ASP A 244 -17.08 -4.67 26.47
N MET A 245 -17.78 -5.78 26.70
CA MET A 245 -19.23 -5.79 26.95
C MET A 245 -19.59 -5.17 28.29
N LYS A 246 -18.70 -5.24 29.30
CA LYS A 246 -18.92 -4.64 30.62
C LYS A 246 -18.88 -3.11 30.56
N GLU A 247 -17.84 -2.57 29.93
CA GLU A 247 -17.68 -1.12 29.73
C GLU A 247 -18.42 -0.62 28.48
N GLN A 248 -19.08 -1.53 27.74
CA GLN A 248 -19.83 -1.24 26.51
C GLN A 248 -18.99 -0.42 25.52
N SER A 249 -17.81 -0.90 25.21
CA SER A 249 -16.86 -0.18 24.34
C SER A 249 -16.12 -1.11 23.39
N ILE A 250 -15.64 -0.53 22.29
CA ILE A 250 -14.82 -1.21 21.28
C ILE A 250 -13.53 -0.44 21.11
N THR A 251 -12.41 -1.14 21.12
CA THR A 251 -11.08 -0.59 20.85
C THR A 251 -10.57 -1.09 19.51
N LEU A 252 -10.45 -0.22 18.51
CA LEU A 252 -9.78 -0.54 17.25
C LEU A 252 -8.27 -0.37 17.44
N ILE A 253 -7.52 -1.45 17.19
CA ILE A 253 -6.05 -1.46 17.33
C ILE A 253 -5.40 -1.16 15.98
N ASP A 254 -4.26 -0.46 15.99
CA ASP A 254 -3.43 -0.15 14.82
C ASP A 254 -4.27 0.30 13.60
N THR A 255 -5.12 1.28 13.82
CA THR A 255 -5.97 1.84 12.76
C THR A 255 -5.11 2.38 11.60
N LYS A 256 -5.73 2.76 10.50
CA LYS A 256 -5.04 3.37 9.35
C LYS A 256 -4.13 4.56 9.75
N ASN A 257 -4.41 5.18 10.88
CA ASN A 257 -3.66 6.33 11.39
C ASN A 257 -2.53 5.94 12.36
N GLY A 258 -2.31 4.64 12.61
CA GLY A 258 -1.28 4.14 13.53
C GLY A 258 -1.61 4.34 15.01
N THR A 259 -2.86 4.66 15.35
CA THR A 259 -3.31 4.88 16.73
C THR A 259 -4.45 3.94 17.09
N ASN A 260 -4.54 3.58 18.38
CA ASN A 260 -5.71 2.89 18.90
C ASN A 260 -6.89 3.86 19.00
N HIS A 261 -8.09 3.35 18.77
CA HIS A 261 -9.30 4.15 18.78
C HIS A 261 -10.40 3.44 19.57
N ARG A 262 -10.69 3.92 20.76
CA ARG A 262 -11.74 3.40 21.64
C ARG A 262 -13.01 4.22 21.48
N LEU A 263 -14.14 3.53 21.29
CA LEU A 263 -15.48 4.14 21.20
C LEU A 263 -16.48 3.37 22.05
N PRO A 264 -17.39 4.08 22.73
CA PRO A 264 -18.57 3.48 23.36
C PRO A 264 -19.48 2.84 22.33
N ILE A 265 -20.12 1.73 22.70
CA ILE A 265 -21.14 1.06 21.90
C ILE A 265 -22.50 1.76 22.17
N PRO A 266 -23.21 2.24 21.15
CA PRO A 266 -24.58 2.72 21.32
C PRO A 266 -25.46 1.62 21.87
N SER A 267 -26.34 1.95 22.83
CA SER A 267 -27.22 0.97 23.52
C SER A 267 -28.06 0.13 22.57
N VAL A 268 -28.48 0.69 21.44
CA VAL A 268 -29.26 0.01 20.41
C VAL A 268 -28.50 -1.17 19.76
N LEU A 269 -27.17 -1.16 19.77
CA LEU A 269 -26.35 -2.23 19.18
C LEU A 269 -26.04 -3.36 20.15
N LEU A 270 -26.19 -3.15 21.46
CA LEU A 270 -25.83 -4.15 22.48
C LEU A 270 -26.51 -5.51 22.24
N PRO A 271 -27.86 -5.59 22.06
CA PRO A 271 -28.52 -6.87 21.82
C PRO A 271 -28.03 -7.59 20.56
N HIS A 272 -27.67 -6.82 19.52
CA HIS A 272 -27.16 -7.38 18.27
C HIS A 272 -25.75 -7.95 18.43
N ILE A 273 -24.90 -7.29 19.22
CA ILE A 273 -23.52 -7.75 19.49
C ILE A 273 -23.55 -8.95 20.41
N GLU A 274 -24.40 -8.98 21.44
CA GLU A 274 -24.61 -10.15 22.32
C GLU A 274 -25.04 -11.38 21.53
N ALA A 275 -26.08 -11.24 20.70
CA ALA A 275 -26.55 -12.34 19.85
C ALA A 275 -25.50 -12.78 18.81
N LEU A 276 -24.60 -11.89 18.39
CA LEU A 276 -23.48 -12.24 17.53
C LEU A 276 -22.38 -12.97 18.29
N GLN A 277 -22.15 -12.62 19.56
CA GLN A 277 -21.18 -13.28 20.44
C GLN A 277 -21.55 -14.74 20.67
N ASP A 278 -22.83 -15.06 20.82
CA ASP A 278 -23.31 -16.44 20.93
C ASP A 278 -22.97 -17.28 19.68
N GLN A 279 -22.93 -16.64 18.50
CA GLN A 279 -22.62 -17.34 17.24
C GLN A 279 -21.13 -17.42 16.91
N THR A 280 -20.38 -16.40 17.25
CA THR A 280 -18.98 -16.24 16.80
C THR A 280 -17.98 -16.11 17.94
N GLY A 281 -18.41 -16.17 19.20
CA GLY A 281 -17.54 -16.04 20.37
C GLY A 281 -16.44 -17.12 20.49
N GLY A 282 -16.63 -18.27 19.83
CA GLY A 282 -15.58 -19.28 19.68
C GLY A 282 -14.52 -18.97 18.63
N SER A 283 -14.67 -17.87 17.88
CA SER A 283 -13.68 -17.36 16.93
C SER A 283 -12.93 -16.18 17.52
N GLN A 284 -11.72 -15.93 17.04
CA GLN A 284 -10.99 -14.68 17.32
C GLN A 284 -11.77 -13.44 16.82
N TRP A 285 -12.47 -13.57 15.69
CA TRP A 285 -13.09 -12.48 14.96
C TRP A 285 -14.55 -12.27 15.33
N VAL A 286 -14.96 -11.03 15.61
CA VAL A 286 -16.37 -10.64 15.75
C VAL A 286 -17.15 -11.02 14.50
N PHE A 287 -16.61 -10.68 13.35
CA PHE A 287 -17.14 -11.04 12.04
C PHE A 287 -16.33 -12.20 11.45
N ALA A 288 -16.50 -13.39 12.01
CA ALA A 288 -15.84 -14.59 11.53
C ALA A 288 -16.21 -14.93 10.09
N GLY A 289 -15.24 -15.35 9.30
CA GLY A 289 -15.42 -15.81 7.92
C GLY A 289 -16.00 -17.23 7.83
N ASN A 290 -15.72 -17.89 6.72
CA ASN A 290 -16.13 -19.30 6.53
C ASN A 290 -15.25 -20.27 7.32
N THR A 291 -14.08 -19.83 7.77
CA THR A 291 -13.19 -20.56 8.67
C THR A 291 -13.05 -19.77 9.97
N PRO A 292 -12.95 -20.44 11.14
CA PRO A 292 -12.80 -19.76 12.43
C PRO A 292 -11.56 -18.84 12.52
N THR A 293 -10.55 -19.10 11.69
CA THR A 293 -9.27 -18.39 11.69
C THR A 293 -9.21 -17.20 10.73
N SER A 294 -10.25 -16.98 9.91
CA SER A 294 -10.27 -15.88 8.96
C SER A 294 -11.43 -14.90 9.23
N PRO A 295 -11.21 -13.59 9.07
CA PRO A 295 -12.29 -12.62 9.14
C PRO A 295 -13.22 -12.75 7.92
N MET A 296 -14.46 -12.28 8.07
CA MET A 296 -15.44 -12.20 6.99
C MET A 296 -14.96 -11.22 5.91
N ALA A 297 -15.18 -11.56 4.65
CA ALA A 297 -15.05 -10.58 3.55
C ALA A 297 -16.27 -9.63 3.54
N VAL A 298 -16.13 -8.49 2.84
CA VAL A 298 -17.27 -7.58 2.65
C VAL A 298 -18.49 -8.36 2.13
N PRO A 299 -19.64 -8.30 2.82
CA PRO A 299 -20.81 -9.13 2.52
C PRO A 299 -21.56 -8.63 1.27
N ALA A 300 -20.97 -8.84 0.09
CA ALA A 300 -21.50 -8.30 -1.17
C ALA A 300 -22.92 -8.83 -1.52
N LYS A 301 -23.21 -10.11 -1.24
CA LYS A 301 -24.55 -10.67 -1.46
C LYS A 301 -25.60 -10.05 -0.54
N PRO A 302 -25.41 -9.98 0.79
CA PRO A 302 -26.31 -9.24 1.68
C PRO A 302 -26.52 -7.77 1.30
N ILE A 303 -25.46 -7.05 0.91
CA ILE A 303 -25.57 -5.65 0.45
C ILE A 303 -26.50 -5.56 -0.77
N LYS A 304 -26.35 -6.45 -1.76
CA LYS A 304 -27.22 -6.51 -2.93
C LYS A 304 -28.67 -6.83 -2.54
N ALA A 305 -28.88 -7.75 -1.59
CA ALA A 305 -30.22 -8.09 -1.10
C ALA A 305 -30.91 -6.89 -0.43
N VAL A 306 -30.19 -6.15 0.44
CA VAL A 306 -30.70 -4.92 1.03
C VAL A 306 -31.04 -3.88 -0.03
N THR A 307 -30.13 -3.64 -1.00
CA THR A 307 -30.38 -2.72 -2.11
C THR A 307 -31.63 -3.12 -2.90
N ALA A 308 -31.81 -4.40 -3.20
CA ALA A 308 -33.00 -4.88 -3.91
C ALA A 308 -34.29 -4.69 -3.12
N ALA A 309 -34.25 -4.86 -1.79
CA ALA A 309 -35.41 -4.74 -0.92
C ALA A 309 -35.85 -3.29 -0.69
N CYS A 310 -34.90 -2.35 -0.55
CA CYS A 310 -35.22 -0.96 -0.22
C CYS A 310 -35.03 0.04 -1.38
N GLY A 311 -34.45 -0.40 -2.52
CA GLY A 311 -34.17 0.47 -3.65
C GLY A 311 -32.96 1.42 -3.45
N VAL A 312 -32.28 1.37 -2.29
CA VAL A 312 -31.16 2.26 -1.96
C VAL A 312 -29.84 1.64 -2.34
N GLU A 313 -29.15 2.22 -3.32
CA GLU A 313 -27.77 1.83 -3.60
C GLU A 313 -26.83 2.38 -2.52
N PHE A 314 -26.05 1.52 -1.91
CA PHE A 314 -25.07 1.89 -0.88
C PHE A 314 -23.86 0.96 -0.86
N SER A 315 -22.85 1.40 -0.13
CA SER A 315 -21.70 0.61 0.26
C SER A 315 -21.42 0.83 1.76
N PRO A 316 -20.61 -0.01 2.42
CA PRO A 316 -20.25 0.22 3.82
C PRO A 316 -19.62 1.59 4.08
N HIS A 317 -18.91 2.13 3.08
CA HIS A 317 -18.36 3.49 3.20
C HIS A 317 -19.43 4.58 3.15
N ASP A 318 -20.55 4.32 2.47
CA ASP A 318 -21.67 5.25 2.44
C ASP A 318 -22.43 5.24 3.77
N CYS A 319 -22.50 4.10 4.50
CA CYS A 319 -22.98 4.07 5.89
C CYS A 319 -22.16 5.01 6.80
N ARG A 320 -20.83 4.97 6.67
CA ARG A 320 -19.94 5.89 7.41
C ARG A 320 -20.14 7.36 7.01
N ARG A 321 -20.42 7.65 5.75
CA ARG A 321 -20.78 9.03 5.33
C ARG A 321 -22.11 9.46 5.89
N THR A 322 -23.11 8.54 5.90
CA THR A 322 -24.41 8.78 6.51
C THR A 322 -24.27 9.08 8.00
N PHE A 323 -23.46 8.32 8.73
CA PHE A 323 -23.12 8.63 10.13
C PHE A 323 -22.59 10.06 10.28
N ALA A 324 -21.60 10.46 9.47
CA ALA A 324 -21.02 11.81 9.53
C ALA A 324 -22.06 12.90 9.23
N THR A 325 -22.93 12.68 8.24
CA THR A 325 -24.01 13.61 7.87
C THR A 325 -25.04 13.73 8.99
N ILE A 326 -25.39 12.62 9.63
CA ILE A 326 -26.32 12.63 10.77
C ILE A 326 -25.66 13.31 11.98
N ALA A 327 -24.38 13.04 12.26
CA ALA A 327 -23.64 13.68 13.34
C ALA A 327 -23.61 15.22 13.19
N GLU A 328 -23.49 15.72 11.97
CA GLU A 328 -23.61 17.14 11.66
C GLU A 328 -25.06 17.63 11.85
N ALA A 329 -26.05 16.88 11.38
CA ALA A 329 -27.48 17.22 11.52
C ALA A 329 -27.94 17.31 12.97
N VAL A 330 -27.34 16.53 13.89
CA VAL A 330 -27.62 16.63 15.34
C VAL A 330 -26.70 17.64 16.04
N SER A 331 -26.07 18.52 15.27
CA SER A 331 -25.23 19.63 15.73
C SER A 331 -24.02 19.19 16.59
N LEU A 332 -23.40 18.07 16.28
CA LEU A 332 -22.12 17.72 16.90
C LEU A 332 -21.00 18.62 16.35
N PRO A 333 -20.11 19.16 17.20
CA PRO A 333 -18.96 19.91 16.74
C PRO A 333 -18.09 19.09 15.78
N MET A 334 -17.50 19.71 14.76
CA MET A 334 -16.65 19.04 13.78
C MET A 334 -15.47 18.29 14.44
N SER A 335 -14.93 18.83 15.53
CA SER A 335 -13.90 18.16 16.34
C SER A 335 -14.38 16.83 16.92
N MET A 336 -15.64 16.79 17.40
CA MET A 336 -16.27 15.58 17.92
C MET A 336 -16.52 14.57 16.80
N ILE A 337 -17.05 15.00 15.65
CA ILE A 337 -17.25 14.13 14.47
C ILE A 337 -15.93 13.51 14.04
N LYS A 338 -14.86 14.29 13.94
CA LYS A 338 -13.53 13.79 13.62
C LYS A 338 -13.04 12.74 14.61
N ARG A 339 -13.28 12.94 15.92
CA ARG A 339 -12.92 11.98 16.97
C ARG A 339 -13.72 10.68 16.84
N LEU A 340 -15.04 10.76 16.75
CA LEU A 340 -15.90 9.58 16.57
C LEU A 340 -15.49 8.76 15.34
N MET A 341 -15.04 9.42 14.27
CA MET A 341 -14.64 8.78 13.03
C MET A 341 -13.14 8.42 12.95
N ASN A 342 -12.35 8.68 13.98
CA ASN A 342 -10.90 8.54 13.92
C ASN A 342 -10.28 9.22 12.66
N HIS A 343 -10.69 10.47 12.43
CA HIS A 343 -10.12 11.33 11.39
C HIS A 343 -9.02 12.21 11.99
N VAL A 344 -7.77 11.80 11.81
CA VAL A 344 -6.61 12.66 12.16
C VAL A 344 -6.44 13.69 11.05
N THR A 345 -6.40 14.96 11.42
CA THR A 345 -5.92 16.05 10.55
C THR A 345 -4.49 16.38 10.93
N THR A 346 -3.57 16.17 10.00
CA THR A 346 -2.12 16.43 10.17
C THR A 346 -1.80 17.87 10.58
N ASN A 347 -2.75 18.81 10.51
CA ASN A 347 -2.59 20.22 10.83
C ASN A 347 -3.43 20.68 12.04
N ASP A 348 -4.01 19.76 12.81
CA ASP A 348 -4.81 20.11 13.99
C ASP A 348 -3.94 20.15 15.24
N VAL A 349 -3.15 21.22 15.36
CA VAL A 349 -2.29 21.46 16.54
C VAL A 349 -3.13 21.51 17.81
N THR A 350 -4.32 22.10 17.75
CA THR A 350 -5.25 22.24 18.89
C THR A 350 -5.87 20.91 19.30
N GLY A 351 -6.17 20.05 18.34
CA GLY A 351 -6.77 18.72 18.61
C GLY A 351 -5.88 17.81 19.46
N GLY A 352 -4.56 18.00 19.43
CA GLY A 352 -3.61 17.26 20.27
C GLY A 352 -3.66 17.61 21.76
N TYR A 353 -4.18 18.77 22.12
CA TYR A 353 -4.27 19.23 23.53
C TYR A 353 -5.59 18.85 24.21
N ILE A 354 -6.60 18.43 23.46
CA ILE A 354 -7.91 18.14 24.02
C ILE A 354 -8.01 16.63 24.28
N VAL A 355 -7.99 16.22 25.54
CA VAL A 355 -8.34 14.87 25.99
C VAL A 355 -9.87 14.83 26.10
N THR A 356 -10.51 13.97 25.32
CA THR A 356 -11.97 13.79 25.39
C THR A 356 -12.27 12.59 26.27
N GLU A 357 -13.05 12.82 27.33
CA GLU A 357 -13.53 11.75 28.21
C GLU A 357 -14.44 10.78 27.44
N GLU A 358 -14.40 9.51 27.80
CA GLU A 358 -15.21 8.46 27.15
C GLU A 358 -16.70 8.77 27.26
N GLU A 359 -17.15 9.33 28.39
CA GLU A 359 -18.54 9.70 28.58
C GLU A 359 -19.01 10.78 27.59
N THR A 360 -18.16 11.72 27.25
CA THR A 360 -18.46 12.73 26.22
C THR A 360 -18.65 12.08 24.84
N LEU A 361 -17.84 11.05 24.52
CA LEU A 361 -18.01 10.27 23.29
C LEU A 361 -19.30 9.45 23.34
N ARG A 362 -19.67 8.90 24.51
CA ARG A 362 -20.91 8.13 24.72
C ARG A 362 -22.13 8.98 24.47
N VAL A 363 -22.20 10.17 25.06
CA VAL A 363 -23.28 11.14 24.81
C VAL A 363 -23.37 11.50 23.32
N ALA A 364 -22.24 11.77 22.69
CA ALA A 364 -22.19 12.17 21.29
C ALA A 364 -22.66 11.04 20.33
N ILE A 365 -22.20 9.81 20.55
CA ILE A 365 -22.56 8.68 19.68
C ILE A 365 -24.03 8.28 19.88
N ASN A 366 -24.56 8.36 21.13
CA ASN A 366 -25.97 8.12 21.41
C ASN A 366 -26.87 9.17 20.75
N LYS A 367 -26.51 10.45 20.70
CA LYS A 367 -27.26 11.46 19.93
C LYS A 367 -27.43 11.04 18.46
N VAL A 368 -26.40 10.50 17.83
CA VAL A 368 -26.50 10.00 16.46
C VAL A 368 -27.41 8.78 16.40
N ALA A 369 -27.25 7.84 17.34
CA ALA A 369 -28.08 6.64 17.41
C ALA A 369 -29.54 6.96 17.61
N ASP A 370 -29.87 7.87 18.51
CA ASP A 370 -31.24 8.33 18.81
C ASP A 370 -31.90 8.97 17.58
N TYR A 371 -31.13 9.80 16.83
CA TYR A 371 -31.63 10.35 15.58
C TYR A 371 -31.99 9.26 14.57
N ILE A 372 -31.11 8.25 14.41
CA ILE A 372 -31.36 7.11 13.52
C ILE A 372 -32.63 6.38 14.01
N GLN A 373 -32.73 6.05 15.32
CA GLN A 373 -33.87 5.34 15.89
C GLN A 373 -35.19 6.11 15.70
N ALA A 374 -35.19 7.40 15.94
CA ALA A 374 -36.35 8.23 15.72
C ALA A 374 -36.86 8.18 14.27
N ARG A 375 -35.93 8.05 13.29
CA ARG A 375 -36.32 7.96 11.87
C ARG A 375 -36.76 6.57 11.45
N VAL A 376 -36.19 5.50 12.03
CA VAL A 376 -36.54 4.10 11.67
C VAL A 376 -37.81 3.62 12.41
N THR A 377 -38.18 4.24 13.53
CA THR A 377 -39.38 3.90 14.30
C THR A 377 -40.60 4.80 13.99
N GLN A 378 -40.40 5.86 13.18
CA GLN A 378 -41.53 6.66 12.74
C GLN A 378 -42.56 5.77 12.03
N LYS A 379 -43.73 5.59 12.60
CA LYS A 379 -44.86 5.02 11.87
C LYS A 379 -45.24 5.99 10.77
N ASP A 380 -45.35 5.52 9.54
CA ASP A 380 -45.90 6.31 8.45
C ASP A 380 -47.32 6.70 8.83
N ASN A 381 -47.53 7.98 9.21
CA ASN A 381 -48.83 8.57 9.37
C ASN A 381 -49.45 8.84 7.98
N VAL A 382 -49.50 7.82 7.12
CA VAL A 382 -50.21 7.87 5.85
C VAL A 382 -51.67 7.52 6.17
N VAL A 383 -52.47 8.52 6.45
CA VAL A 383 -53.92 8.36 6.40
C VAL A 383 -54.34 8.27 4.94
N GLN A 384 -54.75 7.09 4.52
CA GLN A 384 -55.37 6.89 3.22
C GLN A 384 -56.71 7.68 3.21
N LEU A 385 -56.67 8.88 2.62
CA LEU A 385 -57.91 9.63 2.39
C LEU A 385 -58.73 8.83 1.35
N MET A 386 -59.77 8.13 1.84
CA MET A 386 -60.74 7.50 0.96
C MET A 386 -61.39 8.59 0.10
N LYS A 387 -61.28 8.44 -1.21
CA LYS A 387 -62.11 9.22 -2.14
C LYS A 387 -63.56 8.82 -1.91
N HIS A 388 -64.35 9.72 -1.33
CA HIS A 388 -65.81 9.60 -1.40
C HIS A 388 -66.22 9.66 -2.89
N LYS A 389 -66.94 8.63 -3.33
CA LYS A 389 -67.62 8.57 -4.61
C LYS A 389 -68.80 9.54 -4.66
#